data_7c797bc2f7ec0d37556b4fd8d57ab0e6
#
_entry.id   7c797bc2f7ec0d37556b4fd8d57ab0e6
#
_cell.length_a   1.000
_cell.length_b   1.000
_cell.length_c   1.000
_cell.angle_alpha   90.00
_cell.angle_beta   90.00
_cell.angle_gamma   90.00
#
_symmetry.space_group_name_H-M   'P 1'
#
loop_
_entity.id
_entity.type
_entity.pdbx_description
1 polymer ?
#
loop_
_entity_poly.entity_id
_entity_poly.type
_entity_poly.pdbx_seq_one_letter_code
_entity_poly.pdbx_strand_id
1 'polypeptide(L)'
;MYIQCQNPNYWDADNLDVDCLRVPQIANNDQFLGKIVNGEMDWTSSFVPDIDRTYAAASPNHHYWYPPAGTQAFVVNFKNPDAAKNEALTNVDFRRAFSMALDRQTIIDIAFYGGGTVNDFASGLGYAFEAWSDEATHNKYKGYNTYNVEGAKKLLAKAGFKDVNKDGFVDTPSGKSFELLIQSPNGWTDFNNTVQLAVEQLAEVGIKARARTPDFSVYNQAMLEGTYDVAYTNYFHGADPHLYWDSGYNSKLQSGDGMPRFAMHFYKNDKLDSLLNSFYKTADKQEQLEIAHGIQQIIAQDQVTIPVLSGAYMYQYNTTRFTGWWNEENPKGRPNIWAGIPERLLHVLDLKPVK
;
A
#
# COMPACT_ATOMS: atom_id res chain seq x y z
N MET A 1 0.89 20.15 -13.35
CA MET A 1 1.85 19.55 -14.29
C MET A 1 3.26 19.90 -13.82
N TYR A 2 4.17 18.93 -13.80
CA TYR A 2 5.61 19.22 -13.70
C TYR A 2 6.32 18.76 -14.97
N ILE A 3 7.45 19.38 -15.27
CA ILE A 3 8.25 19.09 -16.47
C ILE A 3 9.70 18.92 -16.04
N GLN A 4 10.30 17.82 -16.50
CA GLN A 4 11.72 17.55 -16.31
C GLN A 4 12.36 17.40 -17.68
N CYS A 5 13.32 18.26 -17.99
CA CYS A 5 14.01 18.25 -19.27
C CYS A 5 15.46 17.78 -19.12
N GLN A 6 16.04 17.37 -20.23
CA GLN A 6 17.43 17.00 -20.36
C GLN A 6 18.35 18.09 -19.78
N ASN A 7 19.32 17.67 -18.99
CA ASN A 7 20.41 18.56 -18.57
C ASN A 7 21.51 18.55 -19.65
N PRO A 8 21.76 19.64 -20.34
CA PRO A 8 22.78 19.69 -21.40
C PRO A 8 24.22 19.44 -20.89
N ASN A 9 24.43 19.53 -19.58
CA ASN A 9 25.70 19.21 -18.94
C ASN A 9 25.78 17.80 -18.37
N TYR A 10 24.80 16.96 -18.65
CA TYR A 10 24.86 15.54 -18.27
C TYR A 10 25.93 14.85 -19.11
N TRP A 11 26.76 14.03 -18.50
CA TRP A 11 27.92 13.40 -19.15
C TRP A 11 27.53 12.51 -20.35
N ASP A 12 26.31 12.00 -20.41
CA ASP A 12 25.77 11.14 -21.45
C ASP A 12 24.60 11.80 -22.20
N ALA A 13 24.59 13.13 -22.27
CA ALA A 13 23.49 13.89 -22.88
C ALA A 13 23.27 13.55 -24.36
N ASP A 14 24.32 13.25 -25.10
CA ASP A 14 24.27 12.95 -26.54
C ASP A 14 23.53 11.61 -26.84
N ASN A 15 23.36 10.75 -25.85
CA ASN A 15 22.64 9.48 -25.97
C ASN A 15 21.16 9.57 -25.56
N LEU A 16 20.69 10.74 -25.15
CA LEU A 16 19.29 10.98 -24.79
C LEU A 16 18.46 11.40 -26.00
N ASP A 17 17.46 10.61 -26.36
CA ASP A 17 16.52 10.93 -27.45
C ASP A 17 15.19 11.52 -26.93
N VAL A 18 15.08 11.73 -25.62
CA VAL A 18 13.91 12.31 -24.96
C VAL A 18 14.26 13.66 -24.39
N ASP A 19 13.71 14.72 -24.94
CA ASP A 19 13.99 16.10 -24.49
C ASP A 19 13.43 16.37 -23.10
N CYS A 20 12.17 15.97 -22.84
CA CYS A 20 11.48 16.25 -21.58
C CYS A 20 10.46 15.17 -21.21
N LEU A 21 10.37 14.88 -19.94
CA LEU A 21 9.21 14.21 -19.31
C LEU A 21 8.18 15.26 -18.88
N ARG A 22 6.97 15.18 -19.41
CA ARG A 22 5.83 16.04 -19.02
C ARG A 22 4.83 15.21 -18.26
N VAL A 23 4.66 15.48 -16.98
CA VAL A 23 3.77 14.74 -16.11
C VAL A 23 2.59 15.62 -15.73
N PRO A 24 1.42 15.44 -16.36
CA PRO A 24 0.21 16.17 -15.99
C PRO A 24 -0.28 15.70 -14.60
N GLN A 25 -0.83 16.61 -13.85
CA GLN A 25 -1.58 16.25 -12.64
C GLN A 25 -3.00 15.88 -13.04
N ILE A 26 -3.41 14.67 -12.72
CA ILE A 26 -4.75 14.13 -12.98
C ILE A 26 -5.36 13.75 -11.63
N ALA A 27 -6.59 14.18 -11.39
CA ALA A 27 -7.17 14.12 -10.05
C ALA A 27 -7.76 12.75 -9.70
N ASN A 28 -8.21 11.99 -10.69
CA ASN A 28 -8.93 10.73 -10.47
C ASN A 28 -8.71 9.72 -11.61
N ASN A 29 -9.04 8.46 -11.34
CA ASN A 29 -8.83 7.35 -12.27
C ASN A 29 -9.67 7.45 -13.54
N ASP A 30 -10.88 8.02 -13.48
CA ASP A 30 -11.76 8.13 -14.67
C ASP A 30 -11.20 9.13 -15.70
N GLN A 31 -10.74 10.30 -15.23
CA GLN A 31 -10.07 11.28 -16.10
C GLN A 31 -8.78 10.72 -16.68
N PHE A 32 -8.05 9.95 -15.87
CA PHE A 32 -6.82 9.29 -16.30
C PHE A 32 -7.10 8.26 -17.40
N LEU A 33 -8.09 7.37 -17.19
CA LEU A 33 -8.48 6.35 -18.16
C LEU A 33 -8.82 6.97 -19.54
N GLY A 34 -9.64 8.04 -19.56
CA GLY A 34 -9.99 8.73 -20.81
C GLY A 34 -8.76 9.20 -21.59
N LYS A 35 -7.73 9.73 -20.90
CA LYS A 35 -6.51 10.21 -21.54
C LYS A 35 -5.63 9.11 -22.10
N ILE A 36 -5.43 8.01 -21.37
CA ILE A 36 -4.58 6.92 -21.83
C ILE A 36 -5.21 6.14 -22.99
N VAL A 37 -6.54 5.92 -22.94
CA VAL A 37 -7.28 5.25 -24.01
C VAL A 37 -7.24 6.05 -25.32
N ASN A 38 -7.27 7.38 -25.24
CA ASN A 38 -7.12 8.28 -26.39
C ASN A 38 -5.66 8.42 -26.88
N GLY A 39 -4.68 7.75 -26.25
CA GLY A 39 -3.29 7.84 -26.65
C GLY A 39 -2.62 9.18 -26.34
N GLU A 40 -3.20 9.98 -25.43
CA GLU A 40 -2.65 11.28 -25.04
C GLU A 40 -1.36 11.16 -24.20
N MET A 41 -1.05 9.96 -23.69
CA MET A 41 0.06 9.70 -22.79
C MET A 41 0.90 8.51 -23.29
N ASP A 42 2.22 8.65 -23.22
CA ASP A 42 3.15 7.61 -23.64
C ASP A 42 3.52 6.65 -22.50
N TRP A 43 3.63 7.16 -21.29
CA TRP A 43 4.13 6.47 -20.11
C TRP A 43 3.30 6.85 -18.89
N THR A 44 2.75 5.86 -18.22
CA THR A 44 1.89 6.10 -17.06
C THR A 44 2.07 5.04 -15.98
N SER A 45 1.59 5.34 -14.76
CA SER A 45 1.69 4.47 -13.61
C SER A 45 0.53 4.74 -12.65
N SER A 46 -0.68 4.38 -13.08
CA SER A 46 -1.91 4.53 -12.29
C SER A 46 -2.82 3.32 -12.45
N PHE A 47 -3.76 3.17 -11.54
CA PHE A 47 -4.76 2.11 -11.64
C PHE A 47 -5.64 2.29 -12.89
N VAL A 48 -5.81 1.20 -13.61
CA VAL A 48 -6.68 1.09 -14.80
C VAL A 48 -7.67 -0.05 -14.55
N PRO A 49 -8.97 0.24 -14.40
CA PRO A 49 -9.96 -0.80 -14.21
C PRO A 49 -10.06 -1.69 -15.45
N ASP A 50 -10.10 -3.01 -15.26
CA ASP A 50 -10.20 -4.02 -16.34
C ASP A 50 -9.28 -3.71 -17.53
N ILE A 51 -7.98 -3.63 -17.26
CA ILE A 51 -6.96 -3.08 -18.18
C ILE A 51 -6.97 -3.72 -19.55
N ASP A 52 -7.25 -5.03 -19.63
CA ASP A 52 -7.30 -5.75 -20.89
C ASP A 52 -8.42 -5.26 -21.80
N ARG A 53 -9.60 -5.02 -21.23
CA ARG A 53 -10.79 -4.58 -21.99
C ARG A 53 -10.82 -3.08 -22.21
N THR A 54 -10.23 -2.31 -21.33
CA THR A 54 -10.31 -0.84 -21.39
C THR A 54 -9.13 -0.23 -22.15
N TYR A 55 -7.90 -0.52 -21.74
CA TYR A 55 -6.71 0.11 -22.29
C TYR A 55 -6.06 -0.74 -23.40
N ALA A 56 -5.74 -1.99 -23.14
CA ALA A 56 -5.02 -2.82 -24.09
C ALA A 56 -5.85 -3.08 -25.35
N ALA A 57 -7.14 -3.33 -25.23
CA ALA A 57 -8.03 -3.54 -26.36
C ALA A 57 -8.27 -2.29 -27.23
N ALA A 58 -7.99 -1.08 -26.71
CA ALA A 58 -8.27 0.16 -27.42
C ALA A 58 -7.28 0.45 -28.55
N SER A 59 -6.06 -0.10 -28.51
CA SER A 59 -5.05 0.08 -29.55
C SER A 59 -4.00 -1.02 -29.51
N PRO A 60 -3.49 -1.49 -30.68
CA PRO A 60 -2.36 -2.42 -30.72
C PRO A 60 -1.04 -1.83 -30.19
N ASN A 61 -0.98 -0.52 -29.99
CA ASN A 61 0.16 0.17 -29.43
C ASN A 61 0.07 0.38 -27.91
N HIS A 62 -1.03 -0.01 -27.29
CA HIS A 62 -1.25 0.09 -25.86
C HIS A 62 -0.77 -1.18 -25.17
N HIS A 63 0.23 -1.04 -24.32
CA HIS A 63 0.84 -2.13 -23.59
C HIS A 63 0.91 -1.83 -22.10
N TYR A 64 0.98 -2.86 -21.29
CA TYR A 64 1.22 -2.74 -19.87
C TYR A 64 2.10 -3.87 -19.35
N TRP A 65 2.74 -3.62 -18.21
CA TRP A 65 3.47 -4.62 -17.46
C TRP A 65 3.33 -4.30 -15.98
N TYR A 66 2.93 -5.28 -15.19
CA TYR A 66 2.66 -5.13 -13.78
C TYR A 66 3.58 -6.03 -12.94
N PRO A 67 4.89 -5.69 -12.84
CA PRO A 67 5.80 -6.46 -12.01
C PRO A 67 5.42 -6.36 -10.52
N PRO A 68 5.74 -7.40 -9.72
CA PRO A 68 5.44 -7.43 -8.30
C PRO A 68 5.92 -6.17 -7.58
N ALA A 69 5.05 -5.61 -6.77
CA ALA A 69 5.31 -4.42 -5.97
C ALA A 69 5.00 -4.66 -4.49
N GLY A 70 4.73 -3.58 -3.81
CA GLY A 70 4.52 -3.54 -2.40
C GLY A 70 3.18 -4.03 -1.90
N THR A 71 3.08 -4.03 -0.59
CA THR A 71 1.88 -4.36 0.15
C THR A 71 0.92 -3.17 0.17
N GLN A 72 -0.36 -3.46 -0.04
CA GLN A 72 -1.43 -2.54 0.31
C GLN A 72 -2.10 -3.01 1.61
N ALA A 73 -2.36 -2.08 2.50
CA ALA A 73 -2.82 -2.40 3.84
C ALA A 73 -3.72 -1.31 4.45
N PHE A 74 -4.56 -1.70 5.39
CA PHE A 74 -5.16 -0.75 6.33
C PHE A 74 -4.15 -0.40 7.42
N VAL A 75 -3.99 0.89 7.64
CA VAL A 75 -3.14 1.49 8.66
C VAL A 75 -4.03 2.06 9.75
N VAL A 76 -3.85 1.62 10.98
CA VAL A 76 -4.60 2.12 12.14
C VAL A 76 -3.79 3.19 12.86
N ASN A 77 -4.47 4.19 13.41
CA ASN A 77 -3.82 5.27 14.13
C ASN A 77 -3.65 4.91 15.62
N PHE A 78 -2.43 4.59 16.04
CA PHE A 78 -2.11 4.30 17.45
C PHE A 78 -2.12 5.55 18.35
N LYS A 79 -2.26 6.75 17.76
CA LYS A 79 -2.34 8.03 18.46
C LYS A 79 -3.70 8.68 18.28
N ASN A 80 -4.77 7.89 18.09
CA ASN A 80 -6.10 8.46 17.87
C ASN A 80 -6.53 9.34 19.05
N PRO A 81 -6.97 10.58 18.80
CA PRO A 81 -7.36 11.50 19.88
C PRO A 81 -8.68 11.12 20.57
N ASP A 82 -9.54 10.35 19.93
CA ASP A 82 -10.76 9.81 20.53
C ASP A 82 -10.43 8.60 21.41
N ALA A 83 -10.76 8.68 22.70
CA ALA A 83 -10.38 7.66 23.67
C ALA A 83 -11.02 6.30 23.41
N ALA A 84 -12.26 6.25 22.91
CA ALA A 84 -12.94 4.99 22.61
C ALA A 84 -12.32 4.32 21.36
N LYS A 85 -12.08 5.09 20.30
CA LYS A 85 -11.39 4.62 19.10
C LYS A 85 -9.96 4.18 19.41
N ASN A 86 -9.24 4.96 20.21
CA ASN A 86 -7.88 4.62 20.62
C ASN A 86 -7.83 3.31 21.42
N GLU A 87 -8.78 3.09 22.33
CA GLU A 87 -8.92 1.82 23.07
C GLU A 87 -9.09 0.64 22.11
N ALA A 88 -9.92 0.78 21.07
CA ALA A 88 -10.12 -0.24 20.06
C ALA A 88 -8.86 -0.42 19.18
N LEU A 89 -8.35 0.65 18.59
CA LEU A 89 -7.25 0.60 17.62
C LEU A 89 -5.92 0.15 18.22
N THR A 90 -5.67 0.39 19.50
CA THR A 90 -4.47 -0.09 20.20
C THR A 90 -4.59 -1.50 20.76
N ASN A 91 -5.79 -2.09 20.78
CA ASN A 91 -6.00 -3.47 21.21
C ASN A 91 -5.61 -4.43 20.07
N VAL A 92 -4.65 -5.32 20.31
CA VAL A 92 -4.15 -6.26 19.28
C VAL A 92 -5.21 -7.25 18.82
N ASP A 93 -6.05 -7.75 19.72
CA ASP A 93 -7.11 -8.71 19.38
C ASP A 93 -8.22 -8.04 18.55
N PHE A 94 -8.48 -6.74 18.75
CA PHE A 94 -9.34 -5.95 17.87
C PHE A 94 -8.76 -5.85 16.45
N ARG A 95 -7.48 -5.50 16.30
CA ARG A 95 -6.83 -5.40 14.97
C ARG A 95 -6.78 -6.75 14.25
N ARG A 96 -6.55 -7.83 14.99
CA ARG A 96 -6.64 -9.20 14.46
C ARG A 96 -8.06 -9.56 14.02
N ALA A 97 -9.08 -9.21 14.80
CA ALA A 97 -10.47 -9.41 14.44
C ALA A 97 -10.86 -8.61 13.20
N PHE A 98 -10.43 -7.34 13.11
CA PHE A 98 -10.57 -6.54 11.90
C PHE A 98 -9.95 -7.25 10.69
N SER A 99 -8.71 -7.75 10.83
CA SER A 99 -8.01 -8.45 9.76
C SER A 99 -8.72 -9.74 9.33
N MET A 100 -9.24 -10.51 10.29
CA MET A 100 -9.98 -11.76 10.03
C MET A 100 -11.36 -11.51 9.41
N ALA A 101 -11.95 -10.35 9.58
CA ALA A 101 -13.21 -9.97 8.95
C ALA A 101 -13.09 -9.75 7.43
N LEU A 102 -11.88 -9.50 6.92
CA LEU A 102 -11.66 -9.14 5.52
C LEU A 102 -11.59 -10.37 4.60
N ASP A 103 -12.55 -10.51 3.70
CA ASP A 103 -12.45 -11.38 2.53
C ASP A 103 -11.59 -10.70 1.45
N ARG A 104 -10.30 -10.96 1.53
CA ARG A 104 -9.30 -10.35 0.66
C ARG A 104 -9.43 -10.76 -0.79
N GLN A 105 -9.88 -12.00 -1.04
CA GLN A 105 -10.09 -12.44 -2.42
C GLN A 105 -11.23 -11.67 -3.07
N THR A 106 -12.36 -11.52 -2.38
CA THR A 106 -13.49 -10.70 -2.86
C THR A 106 -13.08 -9.24 -3.07
N ILE A 107 -12.24 -8.68 -2.19
CA ILE A 107 -11.71 -7.32 -2.37
C ILE A 107 -10.87 -7.26 -3.66
N ILE A 108 -9.97 -8.20 -3.90
CA ILE A 108 -9.12 -8.23 -5.09
C ILE A 108 -9.97 -8.38 -6.36
N ASP A 109 -10.92 -9.30 -6.36
CA ASP A 109 -11.76 -9.56 -7.52
C ASP A 109 -12.63 -8.36 -7.91
N ILE A 110 -13.19 -7.65 -6.94
CA ILE A 110 -14.09 -6.51 -7.18
C ILE A 110 -13.33 -5.20 -7.35
N ALA A 111 -12.42 -4.85 -6.42
CA ALA A 111 -11.76 -3.55 -6.43
C ALA A 111 -10.59 -3.47 -7.41
N PHE A 112 -9.92 -4.60 -7.68
CA PHE A 112 -8.72 -4.68 -8.51
C PHE A 112 -8.91 -5.51 -9.79
N TYR A 113 -10.11 -6.00 -10.08
CA TYR A 113 -10.41 -6.84 -11.24
C TYR A 113 -9.50 -8.07 -11.32
N GLY A 114 -9.19 -8.67 -10.16
CA GLY A 114 -8.28 -9.81 -10.05
C GLY A 114 -6.79 -9.44 -10.08
N GLY A 115 -6.46 -8.16 -10.17
CA GLY A 115 -5.07 -7.65 -10.28
C GLY A 115 -4.35 -7.57 -8.94
N GLY A 116 -3.86 -8.70 -8.44
CA GLY A 116 -3.09 -8.76 -7.21
C GLY A 116 -3.14 -10.15 -6.58
N THR A 117 -2.38 -10.33 -5.52
CA THR A 117 -2.34 -11.59 -4.75
C THR A 117 -2.69 -11.30 -3.31
N VAL A 118 -3.53 -12.13 -2.69
CA VAL A 118 -3.84 -12.01 -1.25
C VAL A 118 -2.55 -11.96 -0.46
N ASN A 119 -2.40 -10.96 0.41
CA ASN A 119 -1.26 -10.89 1.32
C ASN A 119 -1.66 -11.47 2.68
N ASP A 120 -1.26 -12.70 2.96
CA ASP A 120 -1.50 -13.39 4.22
C ASP A 120 -0.33 -13.26 5.23
N PHE A 121 0.72 -12.51 4.90
CA PHE A 121 1.79 -12.19 5.83
C PHE A 121 1.34 -11.13 6.84
N ALA A 122 1.11 -11.53 8.10
CA ALA A 122 0.79 -10.58 9.17
C ALA A 122 1.89 -9.53 9.41
N SER A 123 3.12 -9.79 8.97
CA SER A 123 4.24 -8.85 8.93
C SER A 123 4.17 -7.85 7.77
N GLY A 124 3.22 -8.03 6.85
CA GLY A 124 3.10 -7.22 5.63
C GLY A 124 4.21 -7.44 4.60
N LEU A 125 5.03 -8.47 4.74
CA LEU A 125 6.20 -8.70 3.88
C LEU A 125 5.85 -8.72 2.39
N GLY A 126 4.81 -9.45 2.02
CA GLY A 126 4.41 -9.63 0.62
C GLY A 126 5.31 -10.58 -0.17
N TYR A 127 4.74 -11.16 -1.23
CA TYR A 127 5.39 -12.23 -2.00
C TYR A 127 6.62 -11.78 -2.82
N ALA A 128 6.74 -10.50 -3.14
CA ALA A 128 7.94 -9.96 -3.79
C ALA A 128 9.24 -10.21 -2.99
N PHE A 129 9.11 -10.43 -1.68
CA PHE A 129 10.23 -10.66 -0.77
C PHE A 129 10.14 -12.00 0.00
N GLU A 130 9.46 -12.99 -0.57
CA GLU A 130 9.26 -14.30 0.07
C GLU A 130 10.58 -14.94 0.52
N ALA A 131 11.67 -14.73 -0.22
CA ALA A 131 13.01 -15.21 0.16
C ALA A 131 13.53 -14.68 1.52
N TRP A 132 12.91 -13.61 2.05
CA TRP A 132 13.22 -13.04 3.36
C TRP A 132 12.25 -13.49 4.45
N SER A 133 11.29 -14.38 4.13
CA SER A 133 10.24 -14.78 5.05
C SER A 133 10.78 -15.60 6.22
N ASP A 134 10.31 -15.27 7.43
CA ASP A 134 10.36 -16.16 8.58
C ASP A 134 9.14 -17.09 8.55
N GLU A 135 9.33 -18.29 8.03
CA GLU A 135 8.28 -19.29 7.88
C GLU A 135 7.61 -19.64 9.23
N ALA A 136 8.36 -19.67 10.32
CA ALA A 136 7.81 -19.96 11.64
C ALA A 136 6.86 -18.84 12.10
N THR A 137 7.25 -17.59 11.93
CA THR A 137 6.40 -16.43 12.21
C THR A 137 5.18 -16.39 11.28
N HIS A 138 5.38 -16.60 9.98
CA HIS A 138 4.27 -16.64 9.02
C HIS A 138 3.23 -17.70 9.42
N ASN A 139 3.64 -18.94 9.62
CA ASN A 139 2.75 -20.03 10.00
C ASN A 139 2.02 -19.80 11.35
N LYS A 140 2.68 -19.11 12.28
CA LYS A 140 2.09 -18.78 13.58
C LYS A 140 0.98 -17.71 13.48
N TYR A 141 1.12 -16.72 12.60
CA TYR A 141 0.26 -15.54 12.58
C TYR A 141 -0.66 -15.44 11.35
N LYS A 142 -0.43 -16.20 10.27
CA LYS A 142 -1.24 -16.14 9.04
C LYS A 142 -2.75 -16.31 9.27
N GLY A 143 -3.15 -17.08 10.29
CA GLY A 143 -4.55 -17.24 10.66
C GLY A 143 -5.28 -15.94 10.99
N TYR A 144 -4.55 -14.91 11.43
CA TYR A 144 -5.12 -13.58 11.65
C TYR A 144 -5.27 -12.76 10.36
N ASN A 145 -4.64 -13.18 9.27
CA ASN A 145 -4.83 -12.59 7.94
C ASN A 145 -5.70 -13.48 7.01
N THR A 146 -6.32 -14.50 7.57
CA THR A 146 -7.24 -15.38 6.84
C THR A 146 -8.68 -15.01 7.18
N TYR A 147 -9.56 -14.91 6.18
CA TYR A 147 -10.98 -14.60 6.35
C TYR A 147 -11.66 -15.61 7.27
N ASN A 148 -12.21 -15.16 8.38
CA ASN A 148 -12.88 -15.99 9.37
C ASN A 148 -13.78 -15.15 10.29
N VAL A 149 -15.02 -14.94 9.88
CA VAL A 149 -16.03 -14.15 10.60
C VAL A 149 -16.25 -14.65 12.02
N GLU A 150 -16.43 -15.97 12.19
CA GLU A 150 -16.69 -16.55 13.50
C GLU A 150 -15.46 -16.46 14.43
N GLY A 151 -14.26 -16.60 13.87
CA GLY A 151 -13.01 -16.37 14.59
C GLY A 151 -12.87 -14.92 15.05
N ALA A 152 -13.21 -13.98 14.19
CA ALA A 152 -13.19 -12.53 14.49
C ALA A 152 -14.15 -12.19 15.63
N LYS A 153 -15.40 -12.65 15.57
CA LYS A 153 -16.41 -12.45 16.63
C LYS A 153 -15.96 -13.03 17.97
N LYS A 154 -15.39 -14.25 17.97
CA LYS A 154 -14.85 -14.86 19.19
C LYS A 154 -13.70 -14.07 19.78
N LEU A 155 -12.82 -13.51 18.93
CA LEU A 155 -11.68 -12.73 19.35
C LEU A 155 -12.12 -11.39 19.97
N LEU A 156 -13.07 -10.69 19.33
CA LEU A 156 -13.71 -9.49 19.89
C LEU A 156 -14.32 -9.74 21.26
N ALA A 157 -15.13 -10.79 21.38
CA ALA A 157 -15.79 -11.14 22.63
C ALA A 157 -14.78 -11.47 23.75
N LYS A 158 -13.69 -12.21 23.41
CA LYS A 158 -12.58 -12.51 24.33
C LYS A 158 -11.87 -11.26 24.80
N ALA A 159 -11.68 -10.30 23.91
CA ALA A 159 -11.04 -9.02 24.20
C ALA A 159 -11.96 -8.03 24.95
N GLY A 160 -13.20 -8.41 25.21
CA GLY A 160 -14.16 -7.62 25.98
C GLY A 160 -15.05 -6.69 25.15
N PHE A 161 -14.93 -6.70 23.83
CA PHE A 161 -15.81 -5.94 22.94
C PHE A 161 -17.19 -6.62 22.88
N LYS A 162 -18.24 -5.91 23.24
CA LYS A 162 -19.62 -6.41 23.33
C LYS A 162 -20.60 -5.31 22.95
N ASP A 163 -21.68 -5.68 22.30
CA ASP A 163 -22.82 -4.79 22.06
C ASP A 163 -23.59 -4.55 23.39
N VAL A 164 -23.24 -3.47 24.08
CA VAL A 164 -23.83 -3.13 25.39
C VAL A 164 -25.13 -2.34 25.21
N ASN A 165 -25.17 -1.46 24.21
CA ASN A 165 -26.31 -0.58 23.94
C ASN A 165 -27.38 -1.24 23.03
N LYS A 166 -27.10 -2.41 22.45
CA LYS A 166 -27.98 -3.21 21.58
C LYS A 166 -28.29 -2.53 20.23
N ASP A 167 -27.31 -1.81 19.68
CA ASP A 167 -27.42 -1.20 18.34
C ASP A 167 -26.91 -2.12 17.22
N GLY A 168 -26.47 -3.33 17.56
CA GLY A 168 -25.94 -4.32 16.63
C GLY A 168 -24.42 -4.25 16.44
N PHE A 169 -23.74 -3.30 17.11
CA PHE A 169 -22.31 -3.10 17.01
C PHE A 169 -21.64 -3.23 18.38
N VAL A 170 -20.37 -3.62 18.37
CA VAL A 170 -19.62 -3.78 19.61
C VAL A 170 -19.19 -2.42 20.19
N ASP A 171 -19.30 -2.29 21.48
CA ASP A 171 -18.71 -1.23 22.28
C ASP A 171 -17.30 -1.66 22.74
N THR A 172 -16.48 -0.71 23.19
CA THR A 172 -15.15 -1.00 23.75
C THR A 172 -15.25 -1.79 25.07
N PRO A 173 -14.16 -2.40 25.54
CA PRO A 173 -14.12 -3.04 26.87
C PRO A 173 -14.52 -2.11 28.02
N SER A 174 -14.30 -0.79 27.88
CA SER A 174 -14.78 0.22 28.82
C SER A 174 -16.27 0.58 28.67
N GLY A 175 -17.00 -0.06 27.75
CA GLY A 175 -18.44 0.14 27.50
C GLY A 175 -18.77 1.41 26.71
N LYS A 176 -17.83 1.94 25.92
CA LYS A 176 -18.04 3.14 25.08
C LYS A 176 -18.31 2.75 23.64
N SER A 177 -19.34 3.33 23.05
CA SER A 177 -19.62 3.20 21.64
C SER A 177 -18.59 3.97 20.80
N PHE A 178 -18.28 3.45 19.61
CA PHE A 178 -17.40 4.10 18.65
C PHE A 178 -17.82 3.79 17.22
N GLU A 179 -17.42 4.64 16.28
CA GLU A 179 -17.55 4.41 14.84
C GLU A 179 -16.24 4.80 14.18
N LEU A 180 -15.64 3.87 13.43
CA LEU A 180 -14.39 4.12 12.72
C LEU A 180 -14.64 4.83 11.39
N LEU A 181 -13.87 5.87 11.11
CA LEU A 181 -13.77 6.47 9.79
C LEU A 181 -12.60 5.82 9.03
N ILE A 182 -12.91 5.06 8.00
CA ILE A 182 -11.91 4.44 7.15
C ILE A 182 -11.74 5.30 5.91
N GLN A 183 -10.54 5.87 5.72
CA GLN A 183 -10.32 6.83 4.64
C GLN A 183 -9.45 6.30 3.51
N SER A 184 -9.76 6.75 2.29
CA SER A 184 -8.95 6.64 1.08
C SER A 184 -9.06 7.91 0.26
N PRO A 185 -8.09 8.22 -0.64
CA PRO A 185 -8.17 9.43 -1.46
C PRO A 185 -9.36 9.42 -2.41
N ASN A 186 -10.03 10.57 -2.54
CA ASN A 186 -11.10 10.73 -3.51
C ASN A 186 -10.62 10.43 -4.94
N GLY A 187 -11.45 9.68 -5.69
CA GLY A 187 -11.18 9.34 -7.09
C GLY A 187 -10.15 8.23 -7.33
N TRP A 188 -9.59 7.64 -6.28
CA TRP A 188 -8.81 6.40 -6.37
C TRP A 188 -9.77 5.22 -6.25
N THR A 189 -10.33 4.80 -7.37
CA THR A 189 -11.47 3.90 -7.41
C THR A 189 -11.19 2.52 -6.82
N ASP A 190 -9.99 1.98 -7.04
CA ASP A 190 -9.48 0.76 -6.41
C ASP A 190 -9.47 0.87 -4.87
N PHE A 191 -8.92 1.97 -4.33
CA PHE A 191 -8.88 2.22 -2.89
C PHE A 191 -10.28 2.49 -2.32
N ASN A 192 -11.11 3.26 -3.03
CA ASN A 192 -12.44 3.60 -2.56
C ASN A 192 -13.33 2.33 -2.47
N ASN A 193 -13.26 1.46 -3.48
CA ASN A 193 -13.99 0.19 -3.48
C ASN A 193 -13.47 -0.75 -2.38
N THR A 194 -12.15 -0.80 -2.16
CA THR A 194 -11.54 -1.59 -1.06
C THR A 194 -12.08 -1.14 0.30
N VAL A 195 -12.12 0.18 0.55
CA VAL A 195 -12.63 0.73 1.81
C VAL A 195 -14.12 0.44 1.97
N GLN A 196 -14.92 0.57 0.90
CA GLN A 196 -16.35 0.28 0.97
C GLN A 196 -16.63 -1.18 1.29
N LEU A 197 -15.95 -2.11 0.61
CA LEU A 197 -16.07 -3.56 0.90
C LEU A 197 -15.63 -3.88 2.32
N ALA A 198 -14.55 -3.27 2.80
CA ALA A 198 -14.09 -3.47 4.17
C ALA A 198 -15.12 -3.00 5.20
N VAL A 199 -15.79 -1.86 4.97
CA VAL A 199 -16.87 -1.36 5.84
C VAL A 199 -18.02 -2.35 5.94
N GLU A 200 -18.43 -2.94 4.81
CA GLU A 200 -19.49 -3.95 4.77
C GLU A 200 -19.08 -5.21 5.52
N GLN A 201 -17.88 -5.72 5.29
CA GLN A 201 -17.35 -6.92 5.95
C GLN A 201 -17.12 -6.73 7.46
N LEU A 202 -16.72 -5.53 7.89
CA LEU A 202 -16.58 -5.19 9.31
C LEU A 202 -17.92 -5.18 10.04
N ALA A 203 -18.99 -4.75 9.38
CA ALA A 203 -20.33 -4.80 9.96
C ALA A 203 -20.79 -6.23 10.26
N GLU A 204 -20.37 -7.22 9.48
CA GLU A 204 -20.70 -8.64 9.72
C GLU A 204 -20.14 -9.19 11.05
N VAL A 205 -19.04 -8.61 11.52
CA VAL A 205 -18.43 -8.96 12.82
C VAL A 205 -18.80 -8.00 13.95
N GLY A 206 -19.70 -7.03 13.66
CA GLY A 206 -20.19 -6.05 14.62
C GLY A 206 -19.26 -4.85 14.83
N ILE A 207 -18.27 -4.60 13.97
CA ILE A 207 -17.43 -3.40 14.01
C ILE A 207 -18.12 -2.29 13.20
N LYS A 208 -18.50 -1.19 13.87
CA LYS A 208 -19.12 -0.04 13.22
C LYS A 208 -18.08 0.80 12.52
N ALA A 209 -18.24 0.97 11.21
CA ALA A 209 -17.34 1.77 10.40
C ALA A 209 -18.08 2.47 9.26
N ARG A 210 -17.51 3.52 8.72
CA ARG A 210 -17.97 4.17 7.47
C ARG A 210 -16.80 4.65 6.63
N ALA A 211 -16.99 4.67 5.33
CA ALA A 211 -16.01 5.17 4.38
C ALA A 211 -15.94 6.71 4.39
N ARG A 212 -14.74 7.25 4.17
CA ARG A 212 -14.48 8.66 3.96
C ARG A 212 -13.50 8.81 2.79
N THR A 213 -13.82 9.64 1.81
CA THR A 213 -13.00 9.86 0.62
C THR A 213 -12.64 11.35 0.46
N PRO A 214 -11.74 11.89 1.30
CA PRO A 214 -11.27 13.27 1.17
C PRO A 214 -10.36 13.42 -0.05
N ASP A 215 -10.14 14.67 -0.49
CA ASP A 215 -9.09 14.97 -1.46
C ASP A 215 -7.73 14.50 -0.96
N PHE A 216 -6.83 14.13 -1.88
CA PHE A 216 -5.52 13.54 -1.53
C PHE A 216 -4.72 14.41 -0.54
N SER A 217 -4.74 15.75 -0.70
CA SER A 217 -4.04 16.65 0.22
C SER A 217 -4.56 16.56 1.65
N VAL A 218 -5.88 16.49 1.82
CA VAL A 218 -6.55 16.36 3.12
C VAL A 218 -6.30 14.98 3.73
N TYR A 219 -6.37 13.92 2.88
CA TYR A 219 -6.03 12.56 3.28
C TYR A 219 -4.60 12.49 3.81
N ASN A 220 -3.63 12.98 3.02
CA ASN A 220 -2.22 12.93 3.37
C ASN A 220 -1.91 13.76 4.63
N GLN A 221 -2.50 14.95 4.76
CA GLN A 221 -2.33 15.78 5.95
C GLN A 221 -2.86 15.09 7.21
N ALA A 222 -4.03 14.47 7.14
CA ALA A 222 -4.58 13.72 8.27
C ALA A 222 -3.67 12.55 8.70
N MET A 223 -3.06 11.85 7.73
CA MET A 223 -2.09 10.79 7.99
C MET A 223 -0.84 11.32 8.70
N LEU A 224 -0.29 12.44 8.24
CA LEU A 224 0.91 13.05 8.81
C LEU A 224 0.68 13.60 10.22
N GLU A 225 -0.49 14.16 10.48
CA GLU A 225 -0.85 14.75 11.79
C GLU A 225 -1.39 13.73 12.80
N GLY A 226 -1.80 12.54 12.34
CA GLY A 226 -2.47 11.54 13.18
C GLY A 226 -3.90 11.94 13.55
N THR A 227 -4.60 12.63 12.64
CA THR A 227 -6.00 13.05 12.81
C THR A 227 -6.97 12.17 12.03
N TYR A 228 -6.63 10.91 11.83
CA TYR A 228 -7.44 9.88 11.16
C TYR A 228 -7.71 8.71 12.13
N ASP A 229 -8.64 7.83 11.77
CA ASP A 229 -8.88 6.59 12.52
C ASP A 229 -8.16 5.41 11.86
N VAL A 230 -8.58 5.08 10.64
CA VAL A 230 -8.00 4.05 9.79
C VAL A 230 -7.85 4.59 8.38
N ALA A 231 -6.77 4.26 7.69
CA ALA A 231 -6.55 4.64 6.30
C ALA A 231 -6.13 3.43 5.48
N TYR A 232 -6.58 3.36 4.23
CA TYR A 232 -6.06 2.39 3.27
C TYR A 232 -4.95 3.03 2.46
N THR A 233 -3.79 2.37 2.41
CA THR A 233 -2.58 2.90 1.76
C THR A 233 -1.73 1.79 1.16
N ASN A 234 -0.75 2.18 0.36
CA ASN A 234 0.30 1.29 -0.15
C ASN A 234 1.64 1.64 0.48
N TYR A 235 2.48 0.62 0.62
CA TYR A 235 3.87 0.75 1.03
C TYR A 235 4.81 0.55 -0.15
N PHE A 236 5.85 1.36 -0.19
CA PHE A 236 6.88 1.22 -1.20
C PHE A 236 7.92 0.17 -0.77
N HIS A 237 8.39 -0.61 -1.74
CA HIS A 237 9.47 -1.56 -1.55
C HIS A 237 10.71 -1.09 -2.32
N GLY A 238 11.88 -1.43 -1.75
CA GLY A 238 13.17 -1.22 -2.40
C GLY A 238 13.68 -2.48 -3.10
N ALA A 239 14.98 -2.59 -3.20
CA ALA A 239 15.64 -3.82 -3.68
C ALA A 239 15.57 -4.97 -2.67
N ASP A 240 15.28 -4.66 -1.42
CA ASP A 240 15.05 -5.58 -0.32
C ASP A 240 13.89 -5.06 0.57
N PRO A 241 13.40 -5.84 1.55
CA PRO A 241 12.26 -5.45 2.37
C PRO A 241 12.58 -4.34 3.39
N HIS A 242 13.83 -3.96 3.62
CA HIS A 242 14.20 -3.01 4.65
C HIS A 242 13.57 -1.63 4.40
N LEU A 243 13.57 -1.13 3.16
CA LEU A 243 12.97 0.17 2.85
C LEU A 243 11.48 0.21 3.23
N TYR A 244 10.76 -0.89 2.97
CA TYR A 244 9.37 -1.04 3.37
C TYR A 244 9.21 -0.95 4.89
N TRP A 245 10.01 -1.75 5.63
CA TRP A 245 9.90 -1.79 7.08
C TRP A 245 10.39 -0.49 7.73
N ASP A 246 11.52 0.05 7.29
CA ASP A 246 12.07 1.27 7.87
C ASP A 246 11.14 2.48 7.64
N SER A 247 10.71 2.69 6.40
CA SER A 247 9.78 3.78 6.09
C SER A 247 8.40 3.62 6.71
N GLY A 248 7.93 2.37 6.87
CA GLY A 248 6.61 2.06 7.41
C GLY A 248 6.56 1.97 8.93
N TYR A 249 7.63 1.54 9.61
CA TYR A 249 7.55 1.14 11.02
C TYR A 249 8.60 1.77 11.95
N ASN A 250 9.62 2.46 11.43
CA ASN A 250 10.61 3.11 12.27
C ASN A 250 9.98 4.31 13.00
N SER A 251 9.89 4.23 14.31
CA SER A 251 9.20 5.24 15.12
C SER A 251 9.87 6.63 15.07
N LYS A 252 11.15 6.69 14.72
CA LYS A 252 11.89 7.95 14.54
C LYS A 252 11.53 8.68 13.25
N LEU A 253 10.87 7.99 12.31
CA LEU A 253 10.37 8.58 11.07
C LEU A 253 8.90 9.04 11.18
N GLN A 254 8.28 8.90 12.34
CA GLN A 254 6.91 9.38 12.56
C GLN A 254 6.83 10.89 12.54
N SER A 255 5.74 11.44 11.99
CA SER A 255 5.56 12.88 11.86
C SER A 255 5.55 13.61 13.21
N GLY A 256 6.01 14.83 13.24
CA GLY A 256 6.06 15.67 14.42
C GLY A 256 6.89 16.93 14.23
N ASP A 257 7.80 16.94 13.28
CA ASP A 257 8.81 17.98 13.13
C ASP A 257 8.74 18.73 11.79
N GLY A 258 7.57 18.72 11.14
CA GLY A 258 7.38 19.33 9.81
C GLY A 258 8.05 18.57 8.66
N MET A 259 8.66 17.41 8.92
CA MET A 259 9.30 16.57 7.92
C MET A 259 8.32 15.50 7.40
N PRO A 260 8.29 15.21 6.09
CA PRO A 260 7.48 14.12 5.55
C PRO A 260 7.90 12.79 6.19
N ARG A 261 6.93 12.01 6.67
CA ARG A 261 7.14 10.74 7.33
C ARG A 261 6.30 9.65 6.66
N PHE A 262 6.81 8.43 6.67
CA PHE A 262 6.13 7.28 6.12
C PHE A 262 5.48 6.40 7.19
N ALA A 263 6.01 6.39 8.40
CA ALA A 263 5.44 5.67 9.55
C ALA A 263 4.21 6.41 10.12
N MET A 264 3.11 6.38 9.38
CA MET A 264 1.92 7.18 9.67
C MET A 264 1.00 6.58 10.74
N HIS A 265 1.26 5.36 11.22
CA HIS A 265 0.45 4.70 12.25
C HIS A 265 0.80 5.10 13.69
N PHE A 266 1.95 5.74 13.93
CA PHE A 266 2.43 6.17 15.24
C PHE A 266 2.68 5.05 16.27
N TYR A 267 2.82 3.82 15.81
CA TYR A 267 3.28 2.70 16.63
C TYR A 267 4.75 2.89 17.02
N LYS A 268 5.11 2.54 18.27
CA LYS A 268 6.47 2.65 18.79
C LYS A 268 6.90 1.35 19.44
N ASN A 269 8.09 0.89 19.06
CA ASN A 269 8.72 -0.28 19.66
C ASN A 269 10.25 -0.15 19.53
N ASP A 270 10.92 0.08 20.65
CA ASP A 270 12.38 0.33 20.66
C ASP A 270 13.19 -0.85 20.13
N LYS A 271 12.72 -2.10 20.33
CA LYS A 271 13.38 -3.30 19.80
C LYS A 271 13.24 -3.34 18.26
N LEU A 272 12.08 -3.00 17.73
CA LEU A 272 11.87 -2.91 16.28
C LEU A 272 12.75 -1.82 15.67
N ASP A 273 12.78 -0.62 16.26
CA ASP A 273 13.65 0.47 15.82
C ASP A 273 15.13 0.07 15.83
N SER A 274 15.55 -0.68 16.85
CA SER A 274 16.92 -1.18 16.95
C SER A 274 17.27 -2.18 15.82
N LEU A 275 16.37 -3.12 15.52
CA LEU A 275 16.53 -4.07 14.42
C LEU A 275 16.56 -3.34 13.06
N LEU A 276 15.65 -2.42 12.81
CA LEU A 276 15.62 -1.61 11.59
C LEU A 276 16.94 -0.85 11.39
N ASN A 277 17.45 -0.21 12.44
CA ASN A 277 18.72 0.51 12.40
C ASN A 277 19.98 -0.38 12.28
N SER A 278 19.86 -1.68 12.55
CA SER A 278 20.99 -2.61 12.45
C SER A 278 21.12 -3.28 11.08
N PHE A 279 20.05 -3.33 10.29
CA PHE A 279 20.00 -4.10 9.04
C PHE A 279 21.12 -3.77 8.05
N TYR A 280 21.42 -2.50 7.83
CA TYR A 280 22.51 -2.08 6.93
C TYR A 280 23.86 -1.86 7.63
N LYS A 281 23.99 -2.20 8.92
CA LYS A 281 25.29 -2.17 9.60
C LYS A 281 26.12 -3.40 9.31
N THR A 282 25.51 -4.44 8.76
CA THR A 282 26.18 -5.66 8.33
C THR A 282 26.01 -5.85 6.82
N ALA A 283 27.01 -6.42 6.17
CA ALA A 283 26.96 -6.91 4.79
C ALA A 283 26.72 -8.43 4.73
N ASP A 284 26.71 -9.11 5.88
CA ASP A 284 26.45 -10.54 5.97
C ASP A 284 24.97 -10.81 5.73
N LYS A 285 24.70 -11.60 4.70
CA LYS A 285 23.32 -11.90 4.28
C LYS A 285 22.56 -12.75 5.29
N GLN A 286 23.24 -13.63 6.01
CA GLN A 286 22.63 -14.46 7.03
C GLN A 286 22.24 -13.62 8.25
N GLU A 287 23.10 -12.70 8.67
CA GLU A 287 22.80 -11.75 9.74
C GLU A 287 21.63 -10.81 9.34
N GLN A 288 21.64 -10.31 8.10
CA GLN A 288 20.51 -9.51 7.58
C GLN A 288 19.18 -10.30 7.60
N LEU A 289 19.21 -11.59 7.26
CA LEU A 289 18.03 -12.45 7.29
C LEU A 289 17.51 -12.65 8.72
N GLU A 290 18.41 -12.88 9.69
CA GLU A 290 18.04 -13.00 11.11
C GLU A 290 17.40 -11.72 11.67
N ILE A 291 17.97 -10.57 11.29
CA ILE A 291 17.37 -9.26 11.61
C ILE A 291 15.98 -9.13 10.98
N ALA A 292 15.83 -9.51 9.71
CA ALA A 292 14.55 -9.49 9.00
C ALA A 292 13.50 -10.39 9.67
N HIS A 293 13.89 -11.58 10.14
CA HIS A 293 13.01 -12.46 10.91
C HIS A 293 12.55 -11.81 12.23
N GLY A 294 13.49 -11.17 12.95
CA GLY A 294 13.17 -10.43 14.19
C GLY A 294 12.18 -9.28 13.95
N ILE A 295 12.32 -8.55 12.85
CA ILE A 295 11.39 -7.48 12.43
C ILE A 295 10.01 -8.07 12.16
N GLN A 296 9.92 -9.12 11.34
CA GLN A 296 8.66 -9.78 11.00
C GLN A 296 7.93 -10.30 12.24
N GLN A 297 8.67 -10.90 13.17
CA GLN A 297 8.10 -11.41 14.41
C GLN A 297 7.39 -10.33 15.22
N ILE A 298 8.00 -9.14 15.37
CA ILE A 298 7.41 -8.04 16.15
C ILE A 298 6.17 -7.51 15.42
N ILE A 299 6.28 -7.22 14.13
CA ILE A 299 5.16 -6.64 13.36
C ILE A 299 3.96 -7.59 13.33
N ALA A 300 4.19 -8.89 13.09
CA ALA A 300 3.14 -9.89 13.06
C ALA A 300 2.52 -10.15 14.44
N GLN A 301 3.34 -10.18 15.49
CA GLN A 301 2.87 -10.35 16.86
C GLN A 301 1.92 -9.21 17.27
N ASP A 302 2.28 -7.99 16.93
CA ASP A 302 1.52 -6.80 17.33
C ASP A 302 0.47 -6.40 16.30
N GLN A 303 0.40 -7.08 15.13
CA GLN A 303 -0.55 -6.78 14.05
C GLN A 303 -0.63 -5.27 13.79
N VAL A 304 0.52 -4.64 13.55
CA VAL A 304 0.63 -3.16 13.49
C VAL A 304 -0.14 -2.60 12.31
N THR A 305 -0.16 -3.33 11.19
CA THR A 305 -0.97 -3.05 10.01
C THR A 305 -1.85 -4.24 9.66
N ILE A 306 -2.81 -4.02 8.77
CA ILE A 306 -3.73 -5.05 8.30
C ILE A 306 -3.50 -5.20 6.78
N PRO A 307 -2.57 -6.08 6.35
CA PRO A 307 -2.28 -6.32 4.95
C PRO A 307 -3.50 -6.87 4.21
N VAL A 308 -3.71 -6.42 2.99
CA VAL A 308 -4.81 -6.85 2.13
C VAL A 308 -4.28 -7.62 0.94
N LEU A 309 -3.42 -6.99 0.14
CA LEU A 309 -2.86 -7.61 -1.05
C LEU A 309 -1.39 -7.23 -1.26
N SER A 310 -0.68 -8.11 -1.93
CA SER A 310 0.57 -7.81 -2.60
C SER A 310 0.22 -7.28 -3.97
N GLY A 311 0.49 -6.00 -4.18
CA GLY A 311 0.15 -5.30 -5.41
C GLY A 311 1.23 -5.45 -6.48
N ALA A 312 1.03 -4.76 -7.58
CA ALA A 312 1.99 -4.65 -8.66
C ALA A 312 2.40 -3.20 -8.90
N TYR A 313 3.57 -2.98 -9.46
CA TYR A 313 3.92 -1.69 -10.04
C TYR A 313 3.09 -1.51 -11.30
N MET A 314 2.05 -0.69 -11.21
CA MET A 314 1.21 -0.37 -12.36
C MET A 314 2.05 0.41 -13.37
N TYR A 315 2.15 -0.09 -14.59
CA TYR A 315 2.91 0.52 -15.65
C TYR A 315 2.24 0.28 -16.98
N GLN A 316 1.86 1.37 -17.63
CA GLN A 316 1.28 1.39 -18.96
C GLN A 316 2.17 2.22 -19.88
N TYR A 317 2.34 1.77 -21.11
CA TYR A 317 3.13 2.47 -22.11
C TYR A 317 2.50 2.35 -23.50
N ASN A 318 2.80 3.35 -24.34
CA ASN A 318 2.28 3.45 -25.71
C ASN A 318 3.46 3.46 -26.70
N THR A 319 3.46 2.51 -27.62
CA THR A 319 4.53 2.31 -28.61
C THR A 319 4.39 3.16 -29.86
N THR A 320 3.39 4.07 -29.93
CA THR A 320 3.17 4.93 -31.10
C THR A 320 4.32 5.89 -31.39
N ARG A 321 4.92 6.48 -30.36
CA ARG A 321 5.95 7.52 -30.48
C ARG A 321 7.36 7.06 -30.08
N PHE A 322 7.46 6.06 -29.21
CA PHE A 322 8.72 5.57 -28.66
C PHE A 322 8.79 4.05 -28.66
N THR A 323 10.00 3.53 -28.78
CA THR A 323 10.41 2.14 -28.55
C THR A 323 11.39 2.08 -27.37
N GLY A 324 11.85 0.88 -26.99
CA GLY A 324 12.81 0.72 -25.88
C GLY A 324 12.13 0.62 -24.51
N TRP A 325 10.81 0.48 -24.47
CA TRP A 325 10.04 0.28 -23.25
C TRP A 325 10.45 -0.99 -22.52
N TRP A 326 10.65 -0.88 -21.22
CA TRP A 326 10.85 -2.07 -20.39
C TRP A 326 9.55 -2.87 -20.31
N ASN A 327 9.68 -4.18 -20.24
CA ASN A 327 8.55 -5.09 -20.17
C ASN A 327 8.99 -6.42 -19.54
N GLU A 328 8.12 -7.41 -19.50
CA GLU A 328 8.40 -8.72 -18.92
C GLU A 328 9.55 -9.45 -19.62
N GLU A 329 9.71 -9.28 -20.94
CA GLU A 329 10.79 -9.90 -21.73
C GLU A 329 12.14 -9.17 -21.56
N ASN A 330 12.11 -7.89 -21.15
CA ASN A 330 13.29 -7.06 -20.95
C ASN A 330 13.19 -6.24 -19.65
N PRO A 331 13.14 -6.92 -18.48
CA PRO A 331 13.02 -6.26 -17.18
C PRO A 331 14.38 -5.69 -16.74
N LYS A 332 14.49 -4.37 -16.62
CA LYS A 332 15.73 -3.71 -16.17
C LYS A 332 15.61 -3.02 -14.81
N GLY A 333 14.38 -2.81 -14.33
CA GLY A 333 14.11 -2.15 -13.06
C GLY A 333 12.62 -1.85 -12.87
N ARG A 334 12.31 -1.04 -11.88
CA ARG A 334 10.93 -0.58 -11.64
C ARG A 334 10.50 0.39 -12.74
N PRO A 335 9.41 0.09 -13.47
CA PRO A 335 9.10 0.83 -14.69
C PRO A 335 8.27 2.10 -14.46
N ASN A 336 7.95 2.45 -13.22
CA ASN A 336 7.04 3.55 -12.90
C ASN A 336 7.62 4.92 -13.21
N ILE A 337 6.76 5.84 -13.69
CA ILE A 337 7.12 7.23 -13.98
C ILE A 337 7.21 8.12 -12.72
N TRP A 338 6.86 7.63 -11.56
CA TRP A 338 6.80 8.42 -10.33
C TRP A 338 8.16 9.00 -9.94
N ALA A 339 8.13 10.24 -9.42
CA ALA A 339 9.35 10.98 -9.05
C ALA A 339 10.23 10.26 -8.01
N GLY A 340 9.62 9.46 -7.13
CA GLY A 340 10.31 8.66 -6.11
C GLY A 340 10.97 7.38 -6.65
N ILE A 341 10.84 7.07 -7.93
CA ILE A 341 11.43 5.88 -8.57
C ILE A 341 12.64 6.31 -9.39
N PRO A 342 13.88 6.16 -8.89
CA PRO A 342 15.08 6.63 -9.56
C PRO A 342 15.35 5.91 -10.88
N GLU A 343 14.93 4.66 -11.03
CA GLU A 343 15.09 3.84 -12.24
C GLU A 343 14.42 4.46 -13.46
N ARG A 344 13.42 5.34 -13.29
CA ARG A 344 12.82 6.05 -14.42
C ARG A 344 13.82 6.85 -15.24
N LEU A 345 14.91 7.33 -14.62
CA LEU A 345 15.96 8.05 -15.33
C LEU A 345 16.79 7.12 -16.22
N LEU A 346 16.98 5.87 -15.79
CA LEU A 346 17.60 4.81 -16.60
C LEU A 346 16.67 4.38 -17.74
N HIS A 347 15.36 4.34 -17.48
CA HIS A 347 14.38 3.98 -18.49
C HIS A 347 14.37 4.99 -19.66
N VAL A 348 14.51 6.29 -19.34
CA VAL A 348 14.59 7.34 -20.38
C VAL A 348 15.77 7.13 -21.35
N LEU A 349 16.91 6.58 -20.87
CA LEU A 349 18.07 6.29 -21.73
C LEU A 349 17.78 5.22 -22.80
N ASP A 350 16.86 4.32 -22.51
CA ASP A 350 16.49 3.24 -23.43
C ASP A 350 15.42 3.67 -24.45
N LEU A 351 14.69 4.76 -24.21
CA LEU A 351 13.62 5.22 -25.08
C LEU A 351 14.18 5.86 -26.36
N LYS A 352 13.68 5.40 -27.50
CA LYS A 352 14.04 5.90 -28.83
C LYS A 352 12.79 6.27 -29.62
N PRO A 353 12.75 7.41 -30.32
CA PRO A 353 11.64 7.76 -31.18
C PRO A 353 11.38 6.71 -32.25
N VAL A 354 10.11 6.43 -32.53
CA VAL A 354 9.70 5.64 -33.68
C VAL A 354 10.02 6.42 -34.95
N LYS A 355 10.75 5.80 -35.88
CA LYS A 355 11.16 6.42 -37.17
C LYS A 355 10.01 6.41 -38.14
#